data_d776255bf97eb3e5b18122ee8ebc65c2
#
_entry.id   d776255bf97eb3e5b18122ee8ebc65c2
#
_cell.length_a   1.000
_cell.length_b   1.000
_cell.length_c   1.000
_cell.angle_alpha   90.00
_cell.angle_beta   90.00
_cell.angle_gamma   90.00
#
_symmetry.space_group_name_H-M   'P 1'
#
loop_
_entity.id
_entity.type
_entity.pdbx_description
1 polymer ?
#
loop_
_entity_poly.entity_id
_entity_poly.type
_entity_poly.pdbx_seq_one_letter_code
_entity_poly.pdbx_strand_id
1 'polypeptide(L)'
;MPGNVNEQRQRGFSLFELVAAIAIVSVFAGVLLQRMLYLQEVAEMTAMDLTVANLRTGLRYKTGDLLIRDKVSEIATLADENPVNWLQNHPENYLGEFDWTPDTDLRGKWYFDKTRHELVYTINNRRHFLPVNGQDYALRWHAVRLLAKEENISGSKGKVQWVALVQVAGGHWF
;
A
#
# COMPACT_ATOMS: atom_id res chain seq x y z
N MET A 1 37.29 65.64 25.44
CA MET A 1 35.94 65.09 25.09
C MET A 1 35.93 63.60 25.38
N PRO A 2 35.25 63.12 26.42
CA PRO A 2 35.15 61.67 26.67
C PRO A 2 34.00 61.08 25.88
N GLY A 3 34.30 60.04 25.07
CA GLY A 3 33.34 59.32 24.29
C GLY A 3 32.40 58.50 25.17
N ASN A 4 31.10 58.66 24.96
CA ASN A 4 30.06 57.81 25.53
C ASN A 4 30.15 56.39 24.98
N VAL A 5 30.66 55.47 25.78
CA VAL A 5 30.54 54.03 25.50
C VAL A 5 29.13 53.60 25.93
N ASN A 6 28.22 53.38 24.95
CA ASN A 6 26.94 52.77 25.19
C ASN A 6 27.19 51.32 25.62
N GLU A 7 27.16 51.03 26.91
CA GLU A 7 27.06 49.70 27.47
C GLU A 7 25.67 49.11 27.10
N GLN A 8 25.62 48.32 26.03
CA GLN A 8 24.48 47.48 25.75
C GLN A 8 24.39 46.43 26.85
N ARG A 9 23.47 46.64 27.83
CA ARG A 9 23.10 45.65 28.82
C ARG A 9 22.56 44.40 28.10
N GLN A 10 23.35 43.35 28.05
CA GLN A 10 22.89 42.02 27.65
C GLN A 10 21.87 41.57 28.72
N ARG A 11 20.59 41.59 28.34
CA ARG A 11 19.50 41.03 29.16
C ARG A 11 19.60 39.51 29.03
N GLY A 12 20.07 38.84 30.08
CA GLY A 12 19.99 37.37 30.17
C GLY A 12 18.54 36.92 30.21
N PHE A 13 18.28 35.77 29.57
CA PHE A 13 16.98 35.10 29.57
C PHE A 13 16.55 34.79 31.01
N SER A 14 15.33 35.13 31.39
CA SER A 14 14.81 34.78 32.70
C SER A 14 14.46 33.29 32.73
N LEU A 15 14.62 32.63 33.88
CA LEU A 15 14.23 31.21 34.05
C LEU A 15 12.76 30.97 33.67
N PHE A 16 11.88 31.92 33.98
CA PHE A 16 10.46 31.88 33.64
C PHE A 16 10.23 31.91 32.13
N GLU A 17 10.97 32.75 31.41
CA GLU A 17 10.88 32.84 29.95
C GLU A 17 11.34 31.54 29.26
N LEU A 18 12.40 30.91 29.79
CA LEU A 18 12.84 29.58 29.31
C LEU A 18 11.77 28.52 29.54
N VAL A 19 11.15 28.45 30.73
CA VAL A 19 10.09 27.48 31.04
C VAL A 19 8.88 27.71 30.15
N ALA A 20 8.48 28.98 29.94
CA ALA A 20 7.38 29.33 29.07
C ALA A 20 7.65 28.91 27.61
N ALA A 21 8.87 29.15 27.10
CA ALA A 21 9.27 28.75 25.76
C ALA A 21 9.24 27.23 25.59
N ILE A 22 9.77 26.47 26.57
CA ILE A 22 9.74 24.99 26.53
C ILE A 22 8.29 24.49 26.55
N ALA A 23 7.42 25.05 27.35
CA ALA A 23 6.01 24.67 27.42
C ALA A 23 5.31 24.86 26.05
N ILE A 24 5.51 26.01 25.41
CA ILE A 24 4.93 26.31 24.10
C ILE A 24 5.47 25.33 23.04
N VAL A 25 6.79 25.14 22.97
CA VAL A 25 7.43 24.20 22.02
C VAL A 25 6.90 22.78 22.23
N SER A 26 6.72 22.33 23.48
CA SER A 26 6.20 21.00 23.80
C SER A 26 4.78 20.78 23.28
N VAL A 27 3.92 21.78 23.38
CA VAL A 27 2.55 21.73 22.84
C VAL A 27 2.59 21.60 21.31
N PHE A 28 3.38 22.45 20.63
CA PHE A 28 3.52 22.35 19.17
C PHE A 28 4.11 21.02 18.73
N ALA A 29 5.13 20.53 19.42
CA ALA A 29 5.74 19.22 19.14
C ALA A 29 4.71 18.08 19.26
N GLY A 30 3.84 18.12 20.28
CA GLY A 30 2.77 17.14 20.45
C GLY A 30 1.76 17.15 19.30
N VAL A 31 1.32 18.33 18.86
CA VAL A 31 0.39 18.47 17.72
C VAL A 31 1.03 18.01 16.42
N LEU A 32 2.30 18.38 16.18
CA LEU A 32 3.03 17.96 14.97
C LEU A 32 3.23 16.44 14.93
N LEU A 33 3.54 15.83 16.07
CA LEU A 33 3.70 14.38 16.16
C LEU A 33 2.41 13.63 15.79
N GLN A 34 1.26 14.07 16.32
CA GLN A 34 -0.03 13.49 15.96
C GLN A 34 -0.31 13.62 14.45
N ARG A 35 -0.02 14.78 13.87
CA ARG A 35 -0.19 15.00 12.44
C ARG A 35 0.71 14.11 11.61
N MET A 36 1.96 13.93 12.04
CA MET A 36 2.92 13.07 11.36
C MET A 36 2.47 11.59 11.34
N LEU A 37 1.95 11.09 12.47
CA LEU A 37 1.42 9.72 12.55
C LEU A 37 0.25 9.50 11.58
N TYR A 38 -0.67 10.46 11.50
CA TYR A 38 -1.77 10.42 10.55
C TYR A 38 -1.27 10.39 9.09
N LEU A 39 -0.30 11.26 8.76
CA LEU A 39 0.28 11.31 7.41
C LEU A 39 0.98 10.00 7.03
N GLN A 40 1.59 9.30 7.99
CA GLN A 40 2.20 7.99 7.74
C GLN A 40 1.15 6.93 7.34
N GLU A 41 -0.04 6.92 7.95
CA GLU A 41 -1.12 6.03 7.54
C GLU A 41 -1.63 6.35 6.15
N VAL A 42 -1.86 7.63 5.85
CA VAL A 42 -2.29 8.07 4.51
C VAL A 42 -1.25 7.70 3.44
N ALA A 43 0.04 7.88 3.76
CA ALA A 43 1.13 7.51 2.85
C ALA A 43 1.17 6.00 2.61
N GLU A 44 0.98 5.18 3.66
CA GLU A 44 0.91 3.71 3.55
C GLU A 44 -0.26 3.28 2.66
N MET A 45 -1.47 3.82 2.90
CA MET A 45 -2.64 3.55 2.08
C MET A 45 -2.40 3.91 0.61
N THR A 46 -1.86 5.10 0.37
CA THR A 46 -1.58 5.58 -1.00
C THR A 46 -0.54 4.70 -1.71
N ALA A 47 0.53 4.31 -1.02
CA ALA A 47 1.57 3.44 -1.58
C ALA A 47 1.02 2.04 -1.91
N MET A 48 0.17 1.50 -1.06
CA MET A 48 -0.52 0.24 -1.29
C MET A 48 -1.46 0.33 -2.51
N ASP A 49 -2.32 1.36 -2.57
CA ASP A 49 -3.24 1.56 -3.69
C ASP A 49 -2.50 1.72 -5.02
N LEU A 50 -1.39 2.46 -5.01
CA LEU A 50 -0.52 2.60 -6.18
C LEU A 50 0.06 1.25 -6.63
N THR A 51 0.50 0.42 -5.69
CA THR A 51 0.99 -0.93 -5.98
C THR A 51 -0.10 -1.78 -6.65
N VAL A 52 -1.33 -1.77 -6.12
CA VAL A 52 -2.47 -2.49 -6.69
C VAL A 52 -2.83 -1.95 -8.09
N ALA A 53 -2.78 -0.63 -8.29
CA ALA A 53 -3.01 -0.01 -9.60
C ALA A 53 -1.94 -0.45 -10.62
N ASN A 54 -0.68 -0.52 -10.20
CA ASN A 54 0.43 -1.02 -11.04
C ASN A 54 0.25 -2.50 -11.39
N LEU A 55 -0.18 -3.35 -10.43
CA LEU A 55 -0.49 -4.76 -10.68
C LEU A 55 -1.60 -4.91 -11.73
N ARG A 56 -2.68 -4.15 -11.61
CA ARG A 56 -3.76 -4.14 -12.61
C ARG A 56 -3.28 -3.68 -13.98
N THR A 57 -2.37 -2.72 -14.02
CA THR A 57 -1.75 -2.24 -15.27
C THR A 57 -0.85 -3.31 -15.88
N GLY A 58 -0.03 -3.99 -15.07
CA GLY A 58 0.80 -5.12 -15.49
C GLY A 58 -0.03 -6.28 -16.06
N LEU A 59 -1.16 -6.61 -15.41
CA LEU A 59 -2.10 -7.61 -15.92
C LEU A 59 -2.68 -7.22 -17.30
N ARG A 60 -3.09 -5.95 -17.46
CA ARG A 60 -3.59 -5.45 -18.76
C ARG A 60 -2.53 -5.54 -19.84
N TYR A 61 -1.28 -5.20 -19.51
CA TYR A 61 -0.16 -5.28 -20.44
C TYR A 61 0.10 -6.73 -20.89
N LYS A 62 0.19 -7.68 -19.94
CA LYS A 62 0.37 -9.12 -20.26
C LYS A 62 -0.79 -9.66 -21.08
N THR A 63 -2.03 -9.31 -20.71
CA THR A 63 -3.21 -9.71 -21.48
C THR A 63 -3.15 -9.17 -22.90
N GLY A 64 -2.77 -7.91 -23.08
CA GLY A 64 -2.60 -7.29 -24.41
C GLY A 64 -1.53 -7.97 -25.23
N ASP A 65 -0.38 -8.31 -24.66
CA ASP A 65 0.69 -9.04 -25.33
C ASP A 65 0.24 -10.44 -25.81
N LEU A 66 -0.49 -11.17 -24.97
CA LEU A 66 -1.05 -12.47 -25.34
C LEU A 66 -2.08 -12.36 -26.49
N LEU A 67 -2.92 -11.32 -26.48
CA LEU A 67 -3.86 -11.06 -27.58
C LEU A 67 -3.15 -10.77 -28.90
N ILE A 68 -2.09 -9.94 -28.87
CA ILE A 68 -1.32 -9.61 -30.08
C ILE A 68 -0.62 -10.85 -30.66
N ARG A 69 -0.20 -11.79 -29.81
CA ARG A 69 0.46 -13.03 -30.18
C ARG A 69 -0.51 -14.15 -30.55
N ASP A 70 -1.81 -13.90 -30.58
CA ASP A 70 -2.89 -14.90 -30.82
C ASP A 70 -2.92 -16.06 -29.80
N LYS A 71 -2.50 -15.77 -28.55
CA LYS A 71 -2.42 -16.73 -27.45
C LYS A 71 -3.55 -16.55 -26.44
N VAL A 72 -4.77 -16.38 -26.93
CA VAL A 72 -5.96 -16.10 -26.11
C VAL A 72 -6.22 -17.16 -25.02
N SER A 73 -5.89 -18.44 -25.33
CA SER A 73 -6.05 -19.54 -24.37
C SER A 73 -5.12 -19.43 -23.16
N GLU A 74 -4.00 -18.75 -23.29
CA GLU A 74 -3.04 -18.55 -22.19
C GLU A 74 -3.49 -17.42 -21.22
N ILE A 75 -4.47 -16.57 -21.57
CA ILE A 75 -4.96 -15.52 -20.68
C ILE A 75 -5.50 -16.09 -19.36
N ALA A 76 -6.16 -17.23 -19.43
CA ALA A 76 -6.73 -17.88 -18.25
C ALA A 76 -5.67 -18.34 -17.23
N THR A 77 -4.44 -18.62 -17.68
CA THR A 77 -3.34 -19.06 -16.80
C THR A 77 -2.82 -17.94 -15.92
N LEU A 78 -3.03 -16.66 -16.33
CA LEU A 78 -2.66 -15.50 -15.52
C LEU A 78 -3.38 -15.48 -14.16
N ALA A 79 -4.52 -16.17 -14.04
CA ALA A 79 -5.23 -16.27 -12.77
C ALA A 79 -4.51 -17.16 -11.74
N ASP A 80 -3.64 -18.06 -12.19
CA ASP A 80 -2.89 -18.97 -11.33
C ASP A 80 -1.47 -18.44 -11.02
N GLU A 81 -1.08 -17.35 -11.69
CA GLU A 81 0.23 -16.71 -11.48
C GLU A 81 0.22 -15.81 -10.23
N ASN A 82 1.42 -15.66 -9.66
CA ASN A 82 1.64 -14.60 -8.67
C ASN A 82 1.54 -13.22 -9.33
N PRO A 83 0.61 -12.35 -8.87
CA PRO A 83 0.40 -11.03 -9.47
C PRO A 83 1.65 -10.13 -9.51
N VAL A 84 2.58 -10.31 -8.58
CA VAL A 84 3.83 -9.51 -8.53
C VAL A 84 4.70 -9.76 -9.77
N ASN A 85 4.61 -10.95 -10.39
CA ASN A 85 5.32 -11.28 -11.63
C ASN A 85 4.78 -10.52 -12.87
N TRP A 86 3.70 -9.79 -12.75
CA TRP A 86 3.20 -8.91 -13.81
C TRP A 86 3.91 -7.55 -13.82
N LEU A 87 4.62 -7.22 -12.73
CA LEU A 87 5.37 -5.98 -12.61
C LEU A 87 6.76 -6.12 -13.22
N GLN A 88 7.27 -5.04 -13.77
CA GLN A 88 8.65 -4.96 -14.25
C GLN A 88 9.65 -4.99 -13.09
N ASN A 89 9.32 -4.31 -11.99
CA ASN A 89 10.10 -4.30 -10.74
C ASN A 89 9.20 -4.68 -9.58
N HIS A 90 9.68 -5.57 -8.73
CA HIS A 90 8.96 -5.94 -7.50
C HIS A 90 8.98 -4.77 -6.50
N PRO A 91 7.92 -4.61 -5.69
CA PRO A 91 7.93 -3.65 -4.59
C PRO A 91 9.10 -3.93 -3.63
N GLU A 92 9.77 -2.89 -3.13
CA GLU A 92 10.91 -3.04 -2.22
C GLU A 92 10.57 -3.82 -0.94
N ASN A 93 9.31 -3.74 -0.50
CA ASN A 93 8.81 -4.44 0.67
C ASN A 93 8.15 -5.80 0.34
N TYR A 94 8.40 -6.37 -0.85
CA TYR A 94 7.95 -7.70 -1.21
C TYR A 94 8.91 -8.77 -0.70
N LEU A 95 8.39 -9.72 0.07
CA LEU A 95 9.17 -10.78 0.72
C LEU A 95 9.34 -12.05 -0.14
N GLY A 96 8.52 -12.20 -1.17
CA GLY A 96 8.51 -13.41 -2.00
C GLY A 96 7.26 -14.26 -1.81
N GLU A 97 7.37 -15.52 -2.22
CA GLU A 97 6.30 -16.52 -2.16
C GLU A 97 6.58 -17.52 -1.05
N PHE A 98 5.63 -17.76 -0.18
CA PHE A 98 5.74 -18.78 0.85
C PHE A 98 4.37 -19.21 1.38
N ASP A 99 4.37 -20.32 2.07
CA ASP A 99 3.21 -20.76 2.82
C ASP A 99 3.09 -19.93 4.10
N TRP A 100 1.87 -19.77 4.61
CA TRP A 100 1.63 -18.95 5.80
C TRP A 100 2.44 -19.48 7.01
N THR A 101 3.26 -18.61 7.59
CA THR A 101 3.96 -18.87 8.86
C THR A 101 3.57 -17.81 9.88
N PRO A 102 2.89 -18.19 10.99
CA PRO A 102 2.36 -17.23 11.98
C PRO A 102 3.42 -16.41 12.74
N ASP A 103 4.66 -16.92 12.83
CA ASP A 103 5.69 -16.38 13.73
C ASP A 103 6.54 -15.25 13.16
N THR A 104 6.23 -14.75 11.95
CA THR A 104 7.01 -13.70 11.30
C THR A 104 6.28 -12.37 11.38
N ASP A 105 6.96 -11.30 11.83
CA ASP A 105 6.42 -9.95 11.76
C ASP A 105 6.44 -9.44 10.33
N LEU A 106 5.28 -9.49 9.69
CA LEU A 106 5.09 -9.13 8.28
C LEU A 106 4.53 -7.71 8.09
N ARG A 107 4.50 -6.88 9.14
CA ARG A 107 3.92 -5.53 9.07
C ARG A 107 4.56 -4.68 7.97
N GLY A 108 3.72 -4.05 7.17
CA GLY A 108 4.14 -3.21 6.04
C GLY A 108 4.75 -4.00 4.87
N LYS A 109 4.51 -5.31 4.78
CA LYS A 109 5.13 -6.18 3.78
C LYS A 109 4.09 -6.80 2.86
N TRP A 110 4.52 -7.03 1.62
CA TRP A 110 3.82 -7.82 0.63
C TRP A 110 4.38 -9.23 0.60
N TYR A 111 3.53 -10.22 0.42
CA TYR A 111 3.93 -11.59 0.12
C TYR A 111 2.84 -12.32 -0.66
N PHE A 112 3.23 -13.39 -1.34
CA PHE A 112 2.28 -14.25 -2.04
C PHE A 112 2.09 -15.57 -1.26
N ASP A 113 0.85 -15.81 -0.82
CA ASP A 113 0.44 -17.06 -0.18
C ASP A 113 0.15 -18.10 -1.27
N LYS A 114 1.04 -19.09 -1.40
CA LYS A 114 0.89 -20.16 -2.40
C LYS A 114 -0.25 -21.11 -2.10
N THR A 115 -0.59 -21.29 -0.83
CA THR A 115 -1.66 -22.19 -0.42
C THR A 115 -3.02 -21.65 -0.85
N ARG A 116 -3.21 -20.34 -0.73
CA ARG A 116 -4.47 -19.67 -1.06
C ARG A 116 -4.48 -19.01 -2.43
N HIS A 117 -3.33 -18.93 -3.09
CA HIS A 117 -3.12 -18.17 -4.31
C HIS A 117 -3.52 -16.69 -4.15
N GLU A 118 -3.16 -16.09 -3.03
CA GLU A 118 -3.50 -14.72 -2.67
C GLU A 118 -2.25 -13.85 -2.53
N LEU A 119 -2.30 -12.66 -3.09
CA LEU A 119 -1.35 -11.61 -2.78
C LEU A 119 -1.82 -10.88 -1.53
N VAL A 120 -0.96 -10.81 -0.53
CA VAL A 120 -1.29 -10.29 0.80
C VAL A 120 -0.43 -9.08 1.12
N TYR A 121 -1.04 -8.04 1.66
CA TYR A 121 -0.38 -6.92 2.28
C TYR A 121 -0.76 -6.83 3.75
N THR A 122 0.21 -6.84 4.63
CA THR A 122 -0.03 -6.72 6.08
C THR A 122 0.14 -5.28 6.52
N ILE A 123 -0.89 -4.72 7.14
CA ILE A 123 -0.95 -3.33 7.56
C ILE A 123 0.11 -3.04 8.64
N ASN A 124 0.90 -2.00 8.43
CA ASN A 124 1.89 -1.52 9.40
C ASN A 124 1.23 -0.62 10.46
N ASN A 125 0.52 0.43 10.01
CA ASN A 125 -0.15 1.39 10.88
C ASN A 125 -1.64 1.01 11.04
N ARG A 126 -1.99 0.47 12.21
CA ARG A 126 -3.32 -0.11 12.47
C ARG A 126 -4.29 0.84 13.16
N ARG A 127 -3.89 2.10 13.40
CA ARG A 127 -4.61 3.02 14.30
C ARG A 127 -6.01 3.35 13.82
N HIS A 128 -6.18 3.61 12.53
CA HIS A 128 -7.46 3.95 11.91
C HIS A 128 -7.90 2.89 10.88
N PHE A 129 -7.22 1.74 10.83
CA PHE A 129 -7.62 0.64 9.96
C PHE A 129 -8.69 -0.21 10.66
N LEU A 130 -9.83 -0.40 10.00
CA LEU A 130 -10.95 -1.21 10.47
C LEU A 130 -10.98 -2.55 9.71
N PRO A 131 -10.54 -3.65 10.32
CA PRO A 131 -10.63 -4.98 9.71
C PRO A 131 -12.08 -5.46 9.66
N VAL A 132 -12.50 -6.02 8.53
CA VAL A 132 -13.88 -6.52 8.33
C VAL A 132 -14.20 -7.67 9.30
N ASN A 133 -13.24 -8.54 9.60
CA ASN A 133 -13.43 -9.71 10.45
C ASN A 133 -12.79 -9.60 11.85
N GLY A 134 -12.47 -8.39 12.30
CA GLY A 134 -12.07 -8.09 13.68
C GLY A 134 -10.65 -8.49 14.10
N GLN A 135 -9.91 -9.29 13.35
CA GLN A 135 -8.58 -9.78 13.75
C GLN A 135 -7.51 -9.74 12.66
N ASP A 136 -7.86 -9.72 11.38
CA ASP A 136 -6.88 -9.77 10.31
C ASP A 136 -6.54 -8.36 9.79
N TYR A 137 -5.39 -7.84 10.20
CA TYR A 137 -4.83 -6.58 9.70
C TYR A 137 -4.09 -6.79 8.39
N ALA A 138 -4.70 -7.52 7.46
CA ALA A 138 -4.16 -7.78 6.15
C ALA A 138 -5.21 -7.54 5.06
N LEU A 139 -4.76 -7.03 3.93
CA LEU A 139 -5.54 -6.92 2.71
C LEU A 139 -5.10 -8.02 1.76
N ARG A 140 -6.06 -8.67 1.08
CA ARG A 140 -5.82 -9.82 0.24
C ARG A 140 -6.44 -9.63 -1.13
N TRP A 141 -5.69 -9.98 -2.16
CA TRP A 141 -6.13 -9.94 -3.56
C TRP A 141 -5.93 -11.30 -4.20
N HIS A 142 -6.91 -11.67 -5.00
CA HIS A 142 -6.87 -12.90 -5.80
C HIS A 142 -7.09 -12.57 -7.27
N ALA A 143 -6.38 -13.27 -8.16
CA ALA A 143 -6.59 -13.17 -9.59
C ALA A 143 -7.72 -14.12 -9.99
N VAL A 144 -8.85 -13.59 -10.45
CA VAL A 144 -10.04 -14.36 -10.79
C VAL A 144 -10.26 -14.41 -12.29
N ARG A 145 -10.74 -15.55 -12.79
CA ARG A 145 -11.16 -15.72 -14.18
C ARG A 145 -12.57 -15.18 -14.34
N LEU A 146 -12.76 -14.28 -15.26
CA LEU A 146 -14.05 -13.76 -15.67
C LEU A 146 -14.47 -14.41 -16.98
N LEU A 147 -15.66 -15.03 -17.00
CA LEU A 147 -16.26 -15.54 -18.23
C LEU A 147 -16.93 -14.37 -18.95
N ALA A 148 -16.57 -14.09 -20.19
CA ALA A 148 -17.34 -13.20 -21.02
C ALA A 148 -18.73 -13.79 -21.23
N LYS A 149 -19.79 -13.04 -20.89
CA LYS A 149 -21.16 -13.39 -21.24
C LYS A 149 -21.27 -13.38 -22.76
N GLU A 150 -21.71 -14.48 -23.33
CA GLU A 150 -21.96 -14.57 -24.79
C GLU A 150 -22.99 -13.50 -25.19
N GLU A 151 -22.54 -12.37 -25.67
CA GLU A 151 -23.33 -11.55 -26.56
C GLU A 151 -23.07 -12.05 -27.98
N ASN A 152 -24.13 -12.49 -28.68
CA ASN A 152 -24.10 -13.10 -29.98
C ASN A 152 -23.32 -12.27 -31.01
N ILE A 153 -22.01 -12.47 -31.06
CA ILE A 153 -21.18 -12.06 -32.20
C ILE A 153 -20.95 -13.32 -33.01
N SER A 154 -21.71 -13.44 -34.07
CA SER A 154 -21.65 -14.50 -35.06
C SER A 154 -20.20 -14.73 -35.52
N GLY A 155 -19.65 -15.89 -35.19
CA GLY A 155 -18.47 -16.41 -35.87
C GLY A 155 -17.24 -16.83 -35.03
N SER A 156 -17.16 -16.58 -33.74
CA SER A 156 -16.01 -17.02 -32.92
C SER A 156 -16.44 -17.99 -31.83
N LYS A 157 -16.11 -19.28 -32.00
CA LYS A 157 -16.29 -20.33 -31.01
C LYS A 157 -15.18 -20.32 -29.96
N GLY A 158 -14.97 -19.21 -29.27
CA GLY A 158 -14.02 -19.15 -28.17
C GLY A 158 -14.58 -18.33 -27.01
N LYS A 159 -14.86 -18.97 -25.85
CA LYS A 159 -15.10 -18.22 -24.62
C LYS A 159 -13.86 -17.41 -24.31
N VAL A 160 -13.88 -16.10 -24.53
CA VAL A 160 -12.81 -15.21 -24.11
C VAL A 160 -12.86 -15.15 -22.60
N GLN A 161 -11.88 -15.74 -21.93
CA GLN A 161 -11.73 -15.67 -20.50
C GLN A 161 -10.83 -14.45 -20.19
N TRP A 162 -11.34 -13.56 -19.37
CA TRP A 162 -10.59 -12.43 -18.85
C TRP A 162 -10.11 -12.73 -17.44
N VAL A 163 -9.03 -12.10 -17.02
CA VAL A 163 -8.56 -12.19 -15.63
C VAL A 163 -8.65 -10.80 -15.00
N ALA A 164 -9.09 -10.76 -13.75
CA ALA A 164 -9.13 -9.53 -12.95
C ALA A 164 -8.51 -9.77 -11.58
N LEU A 165 -7.80 -8.76 -11.07
CA LEU A 165 -7.30 -8.74 -9.70
C LEU A 165 -8.37 -8.14 -8.78
N VAL A 166 -8.94 -8.97 -7.92
CA VAL A 166 -10.04 -8.63 -7.02
C VAL A 166 -9.58 -8.70 -5.57
N GLN A 167 -9.99 -7.74 -4.76
CA GLN A 167 -9.79 -7.80 -3.32
C GLN A 167 -10.81 -8.77 -2.72
N VAL A 168 -10.34 -9.79 -2.00
CA VAL A 168 -11.18 -10.87 -1.44
C VAL A 168 -11.36 -10.77 0.06
N ALA A 169 -10.42 -10.16 0.76
CA ALA A 169 -10.51 -9.92 2.19
C ALA A 169 -9.76 -8.65 2.58
N GLY A 170 -10.15 -8.08 3.71
CA GLY A 170 -9.47 -6.91 4.25
C GLY A 170 -10.34 -6.05 5.15
N GLY A 171 -10.03 -4.78 5.15
CA GLY A 171 -10.69 -3.71 5.87
C GLY A 171 -10.60 -2.42 5.07
N HIS A 172 -10.86 -1.32 5.75
CA HIS A 172 -10.73 0.01 5.17
C HIS A 172 -10.11 0.97 6.20
N TRP A 173 -9.44 2.01 5.70
CA TRP A 173 -9.05 3.16 6.51
C TRP A 173 -10.19 4.19 6.45
N PHE A 174 -10.48 4.80 7.62
CA PHE A 174 -11.46 5.88 7.82
C PHE A 174 -12.90 5.52 7.45
#